data_1951b4e74c64deeb5dcc040bea0d8d48
#
_entry.id   1951b4e74c64deeb5dcc040bea0d8d48
#
_cell.length_a   1.000
_cell.length_b   1.000
_cell.length_c   1.000
_cell.angle_alpha   90.00
_cell.angle_beta   90.00
_cell.angle_gamma   90.00
#
_symmetry.space_group_name_H-M   'P 1'
#
loop_
_entity.id
_entity.type
_entity.pdbx_description
1 polymer ?
#
loop_
_entity_poly.entity_id
_entity_poly.type
_entity_poly.pdbx_seq_one_letter_code
_entity_poly.pdbx_strand_id
1 'polypeptide(L)'
;MSARPWIVILVWTLLIPAAALAEDQPNAAAGRPKRVLLLGQKPDSHPANTHEYMAGVRLVAKLLQNRGGLQTVVVQADNPWRNGPELLDGADGAVVFLTEGAKWVTEDADRLAAFQRLAKRGGGLTVLHWGMGTREAAPVADFVRLFGCCHGGPDRKYKVLTATITPSSSGHPVLGGIKPVEVHDEFYYALKQPVQVEKLVPLVRVSIDGDDQTVAWAWERPEGGRSFGFSGLHFHDNWKLTEYRRLVLQGVLWSVGQPIPPGGLAVDVADADLLPAPRPDSK
;
A
#
# COMPACT_ATOMS: atom_id res chain seq x y z
N MET A 1 31.53 18.98 90.83
CA MET A 1 30.32 18.63 90.12
C MET A 1 30.53 19.03 88.67
N SER A 2 30.83 18.06 87.82
CA SER A 2 31.21 18.26 86.40
C SER A 2 30.10 17.77 85.53
N ALA A 3 29.47 18.68 84.78
CA ALA A 3 28.44 18.37 83.83
C ALA A 3 29.10 18.00 82.48
N ARG A 4 28.78 16.84 81.91
CA ARG A 4 29.20 16.39 80.58
C ARG A 4 28.13 16.80 79.55
N PRO A 5 28.50 17.39 78.40
CA PRO A 5 27.57 17.65 77.35
C PRO A 5 27.33 16.37 76.51
N TRP A 6 26.06 16.13 76.18
CA TRP A 6 25.64 15.08 75.25
C TRP A 6 25.72 15.65 73.82
N ILE A 7 26.52 14.97 72.98
CA ILE A 7 26.57 15.28 71.53
C ILE A 7 25.50 14.43 70.87
N VAL A 8 24.48 15.10 70.28
CA VAL A 8 23.47 14.48 69.41
C VAL A 8 24.03 14.49 68.02
N ILE A 9 24.36 13.32 67.47
CA ILE A 9 24.75 13.15 66.07
C ILE A 9 23.44 12.95 65.21
N LEU A 10 23.11 13.93 64.46
CA LEU A 10 22.01 13.83 63.44
C LEU A 10 22.57 13.11 62.22
N VAL A 11 22.14 11.86 62.00
CA VAL A 11 22.43 11.12 60.76
C VAL A 11 21.37 11.50 59.73
N TRP A 12 21.77 12.24 58.69
CA TRP A 12 20.94 12.49 57.53
C TRP A 12 21.02 11.29 56.57
N THR A 13 19.95 10.50 56.48
CA THR A 13 19.79 9.49 55.44
C THR A 13 19.35 10.14 54.16
N LEU A 14 20.24 10.23 53.18
CA LEU A 14 19.90 10.63 51.79
C LEU A 14 19.10 9.49 51.17
N LEU A 15 17.80 9.71 51.00
CA LEU A 15 16.93 8.90 50.14
C LEU A 15 17.23 9.29 48.68
N ILE A 16 17.97 8.45 47.95
CA ILE A 16 18.14 8.53 46.52
C ILE A 16 16.86 7.91 45.89
N PRO A 17 16.07 8.64 45.13
CA PRO A 17 14.96 8.01 44.38
C PRO A 17 15.56 7.06 43.35
N ALA A 18 15.25 5.79 43.46
CA ALA A 18 15.49 4.80 42.38
C ALA A 18 14.64 5.21 41.18
N ALA A 19 15.28 5.84 40.18
CA ALA A 19 14.71 5.97 38.87
C ALA A 19 14.55 4.55 38.32
N ALA A 20 13.33 4.04 38.31
CA ALA A 20 13.00 2.79 37.66
C ALA A 20 13.27 3.00 36.15
N LEU A 21 14.35 2.38 35.68
CA LEU A 21 14.52 2.12 34.26
C LEU A 21 13.33 1.25 33.84
N ALA A 22 12.37 1.85 33.13
CA ALA A 22 11.35 1.10 32.43
C ALA A 22 12.08 0.27 31.38
N GLU A 23 12.41 -0.99 31.71
CA GLU A 23 12.76 -1.98 30.69
C GLU A 23 11.58 -2.08 29.78
N ASP A 24 11.81 -1.75 28.49
CA ASP A 24 10.89 -1.98 27.39
C ASP A 24 10.61 -3.49 27.33
N GLN A 25 9.58 -3.92 28.06
CA GLN A 25 9.08 -5.30 28.00
C GLN A 25 8.62 -5.51 26.57
N PRO A 26 9.17 -6.47 25.80
CA PRO A 26 8.65 -6.79 24.48
C PRO A 26 7.21 -7.24 24.67
N ASN A 27 6.31 -6.51 24.03
CA ASN A 27 4.86 -6.70 24.09
C ASN A 27 4.53 -8.16 23.69
N ALA A 28 4.30 -9.03 24.65
CA ALA A 28 4.04 -10.46 24.48
C ALA A 28 2.70 -10.80 23.81
N ALA A 29 2.07 -9.83 23.16
CA ALA A 29 0.87 -9.96 22.33
C ALA A 29 1.13 -9.76 20.83
N ALA A 30 2.38 -9.79 20.36
CA ALA A 30 2.68 -9.71 18.95
C ALA A 30 2.30 -11.04 18.27
N GLY A 31 1.10 -11.10 17.68
CA GLY A 31 0.70 -12.17 16.78
C GLY A 31 1.74 -12.34 15.65
N ARG A 32 1.67 -13.45 14.90
CA ARG A 32 2.58 -13.66 13.76
C ARG A 32 2.60 -12.43 12.84
N PRO A 33 3.74 -12.12 12.19
CA PRO A 33 3.79 -11.05 11.21
C PRO A 33 2.74 -11.23 10.12
N LYS A 34 2.11 -10.14 9.70
CA LYS A 34 1.18 -10.12 8.56
C LYS A 34 1.93 -10.40 7.27
N ARG A 35 1.56 -11.45 6.57
CA ARG A 35 2.17 -11.86 5.31
C ARG A 35 1.47 -11.17 4.14
N VAL A 36 2.19 -10.33 3.39
CA VAL A 36 1.67 -9.59 2.24
C VAL A 36 2.37 -10.05 0.97
N LEU A 37 1.58 -10.53 0.00
CA LEU A 37 2.08 -10.87 -1.32
C LEU A 37 2.17 -9.59 -2.17
N LEU A 38 3.31 -9.40 -2.81
CA LEU A 38 3.55 -8.30 -3.74
C LEU A 38 3.64 -8.90 -5.14
N LEU A 39 2.50 -8.84 -5.86
CA LEU A 39 2.32 -9.49 -7.14
C LEU A 39 2.71 -8.54 -8.27
N GLY A 40 3.77 -8.89 -9.00
CA GLY A 40 4.20 -8.22 -10.21
C GLY A 40 4.28 -9.19 -11.38
N GLN A 41 4.45 -8.67 -12.58
CA GLN A 41 4.69 -9.44 -13.80
C GLN A 41 5.93 -8.93 -14.51
N LYS A 42 6.48 -9.70 -15.43
CA LYS A 42 7.48 -9.21 -16.40
C LYS A 42 6.92 -8.00 -17.14
N PRO A 43 7.79 -7.12 -17.67
CA PRO A 43 7.35 -5.99 -18.49
C PRO A 43 6.47 -6.45 -19.65
N ASP A 44 5.43 -5.68 -19.93
CA ASP A 44 4.58 -5.86 -21.11
C ASP A 44 5.17 -5.17 -22.34
N SER A 45 4.37 -4.94 -23.39
CA SER A 45 4.81 -4.31 -24.63
C SER A 45 5.05 -2.79 -24.55
N HIS A 46 4.87 -2.17 -23.39
CA HIS A 46 5.11 -0.75 -23.22
C HIS A 46 6.62 -0.43 -23.22
N PRO A 47 7.00 0.82 -23.57
CA PRO A 47 8.39 1.25 -23.54
C PRO A 47 9.06 1.04 -22.18
N ALA A 48 10.39 1.01 -22.16
CA ALA A 48 11.15 1.03 -20.91
C ALA A 48 10.77 2.24 -20.04
N ASN A 49 10.90 2.07 -18.72
CA ASN A 49 10.45 3.06 -17.72
C ASN A 49 8.91 3.21 -17.59
N THR A 50 8.13 2.38 -18.29
CA THR A 50 6.69 2.28 -18.10
C THR A 50 6.33 0.85 -17.73
N HIS A 51 5.29 0.67 -16.88
CA HIS A 51 4.82 -0.66 -16.49
C HIS A 51 5.92 -1.59 -15.93
N GLU A 52 6.85 -1.02 -15.16
CA GLU A 52 7.94 -1.78 -14.52
C GLU A 52 7.44 -2.50 -13.26
N TYR A 53 6.50 -3.42 -13.44
CA TYR A 53 5.75 -4.08 -12.36
C TYR A 53 6.64 -4.74 -11.32
N MET A 54 7.60 -5.60 -11.76
CA MET A 54 8.50 -6.29 -10.83
C MET A 54 9.45 -5.33 -10.11
N ALA A 55 9.91 -4.26 -10.76
CA ALA A 55 10.73 -3.24 -10.11
C ALA A 55 9.95 -2.51 -9.04
N GLY A 56 8.71 -2.10 -9.34
CA GLY A 56 7.84 -1.43 -8.38
C GLY A 56 7.53 -2.29 -7.14
N VAL A 57 7.15 -3.56 -7.31
CA VAL A 57 6.86 -4.42 -6.15
C VAL A 57 8.11 -4.77 -5.34
N ARG A 58 9.29 -4.86 -5.96
CA ARG A 58 10.57 -5.02 -5.23
C ARG A 58 10.91 -3.79 -4.42
N LEU A 59 10.67 -2.59 -4.97
CA LEU A 59 10.85 -1.34 -4.24
C LEU A 59 9.92 -1.26 -3.03
N VAL A 60 8.65 -1.62 -3.18
CA VAL A 60 7.69 -1.71 -2.06
C VAL A 60 8.21 -2.69 -1.00
N ALA A 61 8.68 -3.88 -1.40
CA ALA A 61 9.26 -4.87 -0.47
C ALA A 61 10.44 -4.29 0.29
N LYS A 62 11.37 -3.63 -0.40
CA LYS A 62 12.55 -3.02 0.20
C LYS A 62 12.19 -1.95 1.23
N LEU A 63 11.27 -1.07 0.90
CA LEU A 63 10.83 0.01 1.79
C LEU A 63 10.05 -0.49 3.02
N LEU A 64 9.47 -1.69 2.94
CA LEU A 64 8.73 -2.32 4.04
C LEU A 64 9.54 -3.37 4.81
N GLN A 65 10.73 -3.77 4.36
CA GLN A 65 11.50 -4.91 4.89
C GLN A 65 11.81 -4.83 6.39
N ASN A 66 11.98 -3.62 6.95
CA ASN A 66 12.34 -3.39 8.34
C ASN A 66 11.13 -3.05 9.22
N ARG A 67 9.92 -3.28 8.74
CA ARG A 67 8.69 -3.03 9.49
C ARG A 67 8.36 -4.23 10.36
N GLY A 68 8.44 -4.04 11.69
CA GLY A 68 7.96 -5.04 12.63
C GLY A 68 6.49 -5.42 12.38
N GLY A 69 6.16 -6.68 12.57
CA GLY A 69 4.80 -7.19 12.36
C GLY A 69 4.38 -7.36 10.89
N LEU A 70 5.29 -7.21 9.92
CA LEU A 70 5.04 -7.38 8.49
C LEU A 70 6.08 -8.28 7.83
N GLN A 71 5.63 -9.18 6.97
CA GLN A 71 6.45 -10.00 6.08
C GLN A 71 5.97 -9.78 4.64
N THR A 72 6.81 -9.24 3.78
CA THR A 72 6.52 -9.09 2.36
C THR A 72 7.11 -10.26 1.56
N VAL A 73 6.35 -10.75 0.58
CA VAL A 73 6.78 -11.82 -0.35
C VAL A 73 6.59 -11.32 -1.77
N VAL A 74 7.67 -11.07 -2.48
CA VAL A 74 7.63 -10.69 -3.91
C VAL A 74 7.36 -11.91 -4.75
N VAL A 75 6.34 -11.84 -5.59
CA VAL A 75 5.90 -12.94 -6.45
C VAL A 75 5.80 -12.46 -7.89
N GLN A 76 6.45 -13.16 -8.80
CA GLN A 76 6.22 -12.99 -10.23
C GLN A 76 5.00 -13.82 -10.63
N ALA A 77 3.91 -13.13 -10.98
CA ALA A 77 2.57 -13.69 -11.17
C ALA A 77 2.17 -13.76 -12.66
N ASP A 78 3.11 -14.17 -13.53
CA ASP A 78 2.81 -14.42 -14.94
C ASP A 78 1.88 -15.64 -15.08
N ASN A 79 1.04 -15.64 -16.12
CA ASN A 79 0.23 -16.81 -16.46
C ASN A 79 1.09 -17.95 -17.06
N PRO A 80 0.81 -19.24 -16.69
CA PRO A 80 -0.15 -19.69 -15.69
C PRO A 80 0.41 -19.59 -14.27
N TRP A 81 -0.34 -18.97 -13.34
CA TRP A 81 0.07 -18.82 -11.95
C TRP A 81 -0.52 -19.93 -11.06
N ARG A 82 -0.02 -21.16 -11.24
CA ARG A 82 -0.62 -22.39 -10.69
C ARG A 82 -0.64 -22.47 -9.16
N ASN A 83 0.40 -21.97 -8.49
CA ASN A 83 0.50 -21.95 -7.02
C ASN A 83 -0.14 -20.70 -6.39
N GLY A 84 -0.76 -19.87 -7.19
CA GLY A 84 -1.37 -18.60 -6.76
C GLY A 84 -2.44 -18.75 -5.69
N PRO A 85 -3.43 -19.61 -5.88
CA PRO A 85 -4.48 -19.83 -4.89
C PRO A 85 -3.93 -20.23 -3.52
N GLU A 86 -2.96 -21.15 -3.45
CA GLU A 86 -2.32 -21.58 -2.21
C GLU A 86 -1.55 -20.41 -1.53
N LEU A 87 -0.82 -19.63 -2.30
CA LEU A 87 -0.11 -18.45 -1.79
C LEU A 87 -1.07 -17.44 -1.18
N LEU A 88 -2.20 -17.16 -1.85
CA LEU A 88 -3.25 -16.25 -1.37
C LEU A 88 -3.94 -16.77 -0.11
N ASP A 89 -4.17 -18.10 -0.01
CA ASP A 89 -4.76 -18.71 1.18
C ASP A 89 -3.85 -18.58 2.41
N GLY A 90 -2.53 -18.56 2.22
CA GLY A 90 -1.54 -18.32 3.26
C GLY A 90 -1.21 -16.86 3.54
N ALA A 91 -1.86 -15.89 2.89
CA ALA A 91 -1.56 -14.47 3.01
C ALA A 91 -2.57 -13.70 3.87
N ASP A 92 -2.15 -12.56 4.43
CA ASP A 92 -3.00 -11.57 5.10
C ASP A 92 -3.34 -10.39 4.19
N GLY A 93 -2.65 -10.26 3.07
CA GLY A 93 -2.92 -9.24 2.07
C GLY A 93 -2.21 -9.49 0.75
N ALA A 94 -2.65 -8.78 -0.29
CA ALA A 94 -2.04 -8.82 -1.62
C ALA A 94 -2.00 -7.43 -2.25
N VAL A 95 -0.89 -7.12 -2.90
CA VAL A 95 -0.69 -5.95 -3.77
C VAL A 95 -0.66 -6.44 -5.20
N VAL A 96 -1.53 -5.90 -6.05
CA VAL A 96 -1.65 -6.25 -7.47
C VAL A 96 -1.09 -5.10 -8.30
N PHE A 97 0.09 -5.29 -8.87
CA PHE A 97 0.74 -4.35 -9.78
C PHE A 97 1.23 -5.12 -11.02
N LEU A 98 0.35 -5.30 -11.97
CA LEU A 98 0.55 -6.14 -13.16
C LEU A 98 -0.37 -5.71 -14.31
N THR A 99 -0.17 -6.30 -15.48
CA THR A 99 -0.93 -5.96 -16.69
C THR A 99 -2.37 -6.48 -16.62
N GLU A 100 -3.34 -5.64 -17.03
CA GLU A 100 -4.78 -5.96 -17.04
C GLU A 100 -5.25 -6.72 -15.81
N GLY A 101 -4.88 -6.22 -14.60
CA GLY A 101 -5.07 -6.97 -13.38
C GLY A 101 -6.51 -7.33 -13.06
N ALA A 102 -7.48 -6.49 -13.45
CA ALA A 102 -8.89 -6.82 -13.25
C ALA A 102 -9.29 -8.06 -14.09
N LYS A 103 -8.82 -8.16 -15.33
CA LYS A 103 -8.98 -9.36 -16.15
C LYS A 103 -8.22 -10.53 -15.52
N TRP A 104 -6.94 -10.33 -15.20
CA TRP A 104 -6.09 -11.37 -14.65
C TRP A 104 -6.66 -11.98 -13.35
N VAL A 105 -7.19 -11.17 -12.44
CA VAL A 105 -7.82 -11.67 -11.20
C VAL A 105 -9.03 -12.56 -11.49
N THR A 106 -9.81 -12.24 -12.52
CA THR A 106 -11.14 -12.83 -12.75
C THR A 106 -11.18 -13.92 -13.83
N GLU A 107 -10.19 -13.98 -14.73
CA GLU A 107 -10.18 -14.94 -15.85
C GLU A 107 -9.93 -16.39 -15.44
N ASP A 108 -9.38 -16.62 -14.25
CA ASP A 108 -9.15 -17.92 -13.66
C ASP A 108 -10.04 -18.08 -12.42
N ALA A 109 -10.92 -19.08 -12.42
CA ALA A 109 -11.92 -19.26 -11.37
C ALA A 109 -11.31 -19.58 -10.00
N ASP A 110 -10.22 -20.37 -9.95
CA ASP A 110 -9.55 -20.72 -8.70
C ASP A 110 -8.82 -19.52 -8.11
N ARG A 111 -8.22 -18.70 -8.95
CA ARG A 111 -7.59 -17.44 -8.55
C ARG A 111 -8.61 -16.44 -8.03
N LEU A 112 -9.71 -16.23 -8.74
CA LEU A 112 -10.81 -15.37 -8.27
C LEU A 112 -11.33 -15.84 -6.92
N ALA A 113 -11.60 -17.13 -6.79
CA ALA A 113 -12.08 -17.73 -5.53
C ALA A 113 -11.06 -17.54 -4.39
N ALA A 114 -9.75 -17.61 -4.66
CA ALA A 114 -8.71 -17.36 -3.66
C ALA A 114 -8.67 -15.89 -3.20
N PHE A 115 -8.80 -14.92 -4.11
CA PHE A 115 -8.96 -13.50 -3.75
C PHE A 115 -10.24 -13.26 -2.94
N GLN A 116 -11.34 -13.91 -3.28
CA GLN A 116 -12.59 -13.83 -2.52
C GLN A 116 -12.43 -14.41 -1.11
N ARG A 117 -11.74 -15.55 -0.96
CA ARG A 117 -11.42 -16.12 0.38
C ARG A 117 -10.53 -15.19 1.19
N LEU A 118 -9.49 -14.58 0.57
CA LEU A 118 -8.65 -13.60 1.22
C LEU A 118 -9.49 -12.40 1.70
N ALA A 119 -10.34 -11.86 0.84
CA ALA A 119 -11.24 -10.76 1.19
C ALA A 119 -12.20 -11.12 2.33
N LYS A 120 -12.85 -12.28 2.26
CA LYS A 120 -13.85 -12.76 3.25
C LYS A 120 -13.27 -12.93 4.66
N ARG A 121 -11.99 -13.32 4.78
CA ARG A 121 -11.32 -13.41 6.09
C ARG A 121 -10.72 -12.07 6.57
N GLY A 122 -11.10 -10.94 5.94
CA GLY A 122 -10.65 -9.59 6.31
C GLY A 122 -9.27 -9.21 5.80
N GLY A 123 -8.70 -9.96 4.85
CA GLY A 123 -7.39 -9.67 4.26
C GLY A 123 -7.36 -8.33 3.51
N GLY A 124 -6.18 -7.70 3.47
CA GLY A 124 -5.96 -6.44 2.79
C GLY A 124 -5.77 -6.61 1.29
N LEU A 125 -6.35 -5.73 0.49
CA LEU A 125 -6.17 -5.71 -0.95
C LEU A 125 -5.66 -4.35 -1.40
N THR A 126 -4.59 -4.34 -2.19
CA THR A 126 -4.04 -3.12 -2.79
C THR A 126 -3.92 -3.31 -4.29
N VAL A 127 -4.26 -2.28 -5.04
CA VAL A 127 -4.12 -2.29 -6.50
C VAL A 127 -3.46 -1.02 -7.02
N LEU A 128 -2.50 -1.19 -7.92
CA LEU A 128 -1.72 -0.11 -8.49
C LEU A 128 -1.84 -0.11 -10.02
N HIS A 129 -2.07 1.07 -10.58
CA HIS A 129 -2.06 1.39 -11.99
C HIS A 129 -2.83 0.34 -12.84
N TRP A 130 -2.21 -0.26 -13.85
CA TRP A 130 -2.85 -1.22 -14.75
C TRP A 130 -3.32 -2.51 -14.06
N GLY A 131 -2.89 -2.73 -12.82
CA GLY A 131 -3.45 -3.76 -11.95
C GLY A 131 -4.96 -3.62 -11.71
N MET A 132 -5.52 -2.39 -11.81
CA MET A 132 -6.97 -2.16 -11.71
C MET A 132 -7.69 -2.21 -13.06
N GLY A 133 -6.99 -2.55 -14.15
CA GLY A 133 -7.46 -2.38 -15.51
C GLY A 133 -7.97 -3.65 -16.16
N THR A 134 -8.91 -3.44 -17.10
CA THR A 134 -9.33 -4.42 -18.10
C THR A 134 -9.94 -3.70 -19.31
N ARG A 135 -9.72 -4.26 -20.51
CA ARG A 135 -10.40 -3.78 -21.73
C ARG A 135 -11.83 -4.28 -21.85
N GLU A 136 -12.16 -5.34 -21.12
CA GLU A 136 -13.44 -6.04 -21.19
C GLU A 136 -14.40 -5.57 -20.09
N ALA A 137 -15.70 -5.64 -20.31
CA ALA A 137 -16.70 -5.27 -19.31
C ALA A 137 -16.95 -6.37 -18.27
N ALA A 138 -16.83 -7.65 -18.67
CA ALA A 138 -17.17 -8.79 -17.83
C ALA A 138 -16.42 -8.84 -16.49
N PRO A 139 -15.08 -8.56 -16.40
CA PRO A 139 -14.34 -8.58 -15.15
C PRO A 139 -14.72 -7.51 -14.11
N VAL A 140 -15.34 -6.42 -14.55
CA VAL A 140 -15.52 -5.19 -13.74
C VAL A 140 -16.29 -5.47 -12.45
N ALA A 141 -17.41 -6.20 -12.54
CA ALA A 141 -18.30 -6.39 -11.39
C ALA A 141 -17.63 -7.16 -10.25
N ASP A 142 -16.91 -8.24 -10.56
CA ASP A 142 -16.23 -9.04 -9.54
C ASP A 142 -15.00 -8.29 -8.99
N PHE A 143 -14.30 -7.55 -9.86
CA PHE A 143 -13.14 -6.77 -9.44
C PHE A 143 -13.51 -5.64 -8.47
N VAL A 144 -14.56 -4.86 -8.74
CA VAL A 144 -14.96 -3.76 -7.84
C VAL A 144 -15.44 -4.24 -6.48
N ARG A 145 -16.00 -5.46 -6.38
CA ARG A 145 -16.35 -6.07 -5.09
C ARG A 145 -15.12 -6.36 -4.22
N LEU A 146 -13.97 -6.58 -4.83
CA LEU A 146 -12.73 -6.87 -4.13
C LEU A 146 -11.92 -5.59 -3.85
N PHE A 147 -11.79 -4.70 -4.84
CA PHE A 147 -10.84 -3.60 -4.81
C PHE A 147 -11.47 -2.20 -4.66
N GLY A 148 -12.77 -2.07 -4.81
CA GLY A 148 -13.51 -0.81 -4.69
C GLY A 148 -13.66 -0.03 -5.99
N CYS A 149 -12.62 0.10 -6.81
CA CYS A 149 -12.71 0.75 -8.11
C CYS A 149 -12.00 -0.04 -9.20
N CYS A 150 -12.42 0.17 -10.46
CA CYS A 150 -11.86 -0.49 -11.64
C CYS A 150 -11.75 0.48 -12.81
N HIS A 151 -10.61 0.45 -13.51
CA HIS A 151 -10.43 1.06 -14.82
C HIS A 151 -10.82 0.02 -15.88
N GLY A 152 -12.11 -0.17 -16.12
CA GLY A 152 -12.61 -1.31 -16.88
C GLY A 152 -13.67 -0.98 -17.90
N GLY A 153 -13.73 -1.84 -18.93
CA GLY A 153 -14.67 -1.78 -20.02
C GLY A 153 -14.17 -1.00 -21.24
N PRO A 154 -14.94 -1.05 -22.34
CA PRO A 154 -14.56 -0.37 -23.59
C PRO A 154 -14.63 1.17 -23.47
N ASP A 155 -15.35 1.69 -22.49
CA ASP A 155 -15.55 3.12 -22.21
C ASP A 155 -14.59 3.68 -21.14
N ARG A 156 -13.58 2.90 -20.71
CA ARG A 156 -12.57 3.31 -19.74
C ARG A 156 -11.83 4.58 -20.21
N LYS A 157 -11.46 5.43 -19.27
CA LYS A 157 -10.79 6.70 -19.55
C LYS A 157 -9.43 6.80 -18.89
N TYR A 158 -8.45 7.27 -19.63
CA TYR A 158 -7.10 7.56 -19.14
C TYR A 158 -6.53 8.79 -19.84
N LYS A 159 -5.57 9.43 -19.19
CA LYS A 159 -4.87 10.57 -19.77
C LYS A 159 -3.46 10.66 -19.22
N VAL A 160 -2.48 10.88 -20.11
CA VAL A 160 -1.12 11.28 -19.75
C VAL A 160 -1.09 12.80 -19.68
N LEU A 161 -0.72 13.35 -18.54
CA LEU A 161 -0.65 14.80 -18.34
C LEU A 161 0.30 15.16 -17.19
N THR A 162 0.75 16.41 -17.19
CA THR A 162 1.38 17.01 -16.00
C THR A 162 0.30 17.69 -15.17
N ALA A 163 0.16 17.28 -13.91
CA ALA A 163 -0.85 17.80 -13.01
C ALA A 163 -0.41 17.72 -11.55
N THR A 164 -1.05 18.49 -10.69
CA THR A 164 -0.85 18.39 -9.25
C THR A 164 -1.75 17.29 -8.68
N ILE A 165 -1.16 16.27 -8.05
CA ILE A 165 -1.93 15.38 -7.18
C ILE A 165 -2.24 16.11 -5.88
N THR A 166 -3.53 16.11 -5.50
CA THR A 166 -4.00 16.84 -4.32
C THR A 166 -4.62 15.84 -3.32
N PRO A 167 -4.03 15.72 -2.10
CA PRO A 167 -4.65 14.93 -1.04
C PRO A 167 -6.01 15.50 -0.65
N SER A 168 -6.98 14.63 -0.38
CA SER A 168 -8.28 15.06 0.15
C SER A 168 -8.16 15.56 1.60
N SER A 169 -9.12 16.35 2.06
CA SER A 169 -9.20 16.85 3.45
C SER A 169 -9.78 15.81 4.43
N SER A 170 -9.83 14.53 4.05
CA SER A 170 -10.53 13.50 4.83
C SER A 170 -9.90 13.15 6.19
N GLY A 171 -8.67 13.59 6.46
CA GLY A 171 -7.93 13.17 7.66
C GLY A 171 -7.57 11.68 7.70
N HIS A 172 -7.70 10.98 6.57
CA HIS A 172 -7.45 9.55 6.49
C HIS A 172 -5.97 9.21 6.78
N PRO A 173 -5.65 8.17 7.57
CA PRO A 173 -4.27 7.84 7.95
C PRO A 173 -3.31 7.66 6.76
N VAL A 174 -3.80 7.16 5.64
CA VAL A 174 -3.01 7.01 4.40
C VAL A 174 -2.45 8.33 3.87
N LEU A 175 -3.05 9.46 4.24
CA LEU A 175 -2.63 10.79 3.80
C LEU A 175 -1.61 11.47 4.74
N GLY A 176 -1.22 10.80 5.83
CA GLY A 176 -0.23 11.34 6.78
C GLY A 176 1.05 11.80 6.08
N GLY A 177 1.41 13.08 6.23
CA GLY A 177 2.62 13.66 5.66
C GLY A 177 2.67 13.80 4.14
N ILE A 178 1.58 13.51 3.41
CA ILE A 178 1.49 13.70 1.97
C ILE A 178 1.12 15.14 1.67
N LYS A 179 1.84 15.77 0.75
CA LYS A 179 1.61 17.14 0.30
C LYS A 179 1.20 17.14 -1.17
N PRO A 180 0.54 18.21 -1.65
CA PRO A 180 0.35 18.40 -3.09
C PRO A 180 1.71 18.39 -3.81
N VAL A 181 1.79 17.67 -4.92
CA VAL A 181 3.00 17.60 -5.73
C VAL A 181 2.63 17.54 -7.21
N GLU A 182 3.36 18.30 -8.03
CA GLU A 182 3.25 18.22 -9.48
C GLU A 182 3.95 16.98 -9.99
N VAL A 183 3.31 16.29 -10.93
CA VAL A 183 3.82 15.05 -11.52
C VAL A 183 3.37 14.92 -12.97
N HIS A 184 4.22 14.35 -13.79
CA HIS A 184 3.86 13.86 -15.12
C HIS A 184 3.58 12.37 -15.05
N ASP A 185 2.29 11.98 -15.23
CA ASP A 185 1.90 10.56 -15.15
C ASP A 185 0.68 10.27 -16.03
N GLU A 186 0.41 8.99 -16.24
CA GLU A 186 -0.87 8.53 -16.76
C GLU A 186 -1.82 8.24 -15.60
N PHE A 187 -2.96 8.90 -15.61
CA PHE A 187 -4.02 8.63 -14.65
C PHE A 187 -5.23 7.99 -15.31
N TYR A 188 -5.74 6.93 -14.67
CA TYR A 188 -7.07 6.39 -14.96
C TYR A 188 -8.09 7.18 -14.14
N TYR A 189 -9.17 7.59 -14.79
CA TYR A 189 -10.23 8.39 -14.19
C TYR A 189 -11.60 7.93 -14.64
N ALA A 190 -12.67 8.54 -14.08
CA ALA A 190 -14.04 8.05 -14.24
C ALA A 190 -14.15 6.55 -13.95
N LEU A 191 -13.51 6.12 -12.85
CA LEU A 191 -13.41 4.72 -12.48
C LEU A 191 -14.78 4.12 -12.18
N LYS A 192 -14.98 2.87 -12.59
CA LYS A 192 -16.16 2.10 -12.20
C LYS A 192 -16.08 1.80 -10.70
N GLN A 193 -17.22 1.93 -10.02
CA GLN A 193 -17.34 1.76 -8.57
C GLN A 193 -18.39 0.71 -8.23
N PRO A 194 -18.39 0.12 -7.02
CA PRO A 194 -19.47 -0.76 -6.59
C PRO A 194 -20.77 0.03 -6.43
N VAL A 195 -21.91 -0.69 -6.47
CA VAL A 195 -23.21 -0.07 -6.23
C VAL A 195 -23.32 0.50 -4.80
N GLN A 196 -22.72 -0.17 -3.83
CA GLN A 196 -22.60 0.30 -2.44
C GLN A 196 -21.24 0.95 -2.25
N VAL A 197 -21.23 2.29 -2.23
CA VAL A 197 -20.00 3.10 -2.08
C VAL A 197 -19.76 3.59 -0.66
N GLU A 198 -20.58 3.14 0.29
CA GLU A 198 -20.39 3.47 1.70
C GLU A 198 -18.97 3.08 2.12
N LYS A 199 -18.33 3.96 2.86
CA LYS A 199 -16.93 3.81 3.32
C LYS A 199 -15.87 3.78 2.21
N LEU A 200 -16.23 4.13 0.95
CA LEU A 200 -15.23 4.43 -0.08
C LEU A 200 -14.83 5.89 0.05
N VAL A 201 -13.57 6.11 0.44
CA VAL A 201 -13.01 7.43 0.69
C VAL A 201 -12.07 7.82 -0.44
N PRO A 202 -12.36 8.90 -1.19
CA PRO A 202 -11.40 9.49 -2.11
C PRO A 202 -10.19 10.02 -1.33
N LEU A 203 -8.99 9.58 -1.68
CA LEU A 203 -7.76 9.99 -1.01
C LEU A 203 -7.01 11.07 -1.76
N VAL A 204 -6.85 10.89 -3.07
CA VAL A 204 -6.10 11.81 -3.93
C VAL A 204 -6.93 12.15 -5.15
N ARG A 205 -6.87 13.41 -5.54
CA ARG A 205 -7.54 13.94 -6.74
C ARG A 205 -6.55 14.59 -7.69
N VAL A 206 -6.92 14.58 -8.95
CA VAL A 206 -6.23 15.27 -10.06
C VAL A 206 -7.28 15.98 -10.89
N SER A 207 -7.02 17.23 -11.28
CA SER A 207 -7.88 17.95 -12.24
C SER A 207 -7.58 17.45 -13.65
N ILE A 208 -8.58 16.87 -14.30
CA ILE A 208 -8.52 16.36 -15.67
C ILE A 208 -9.69 16.97 -16.46
N ASP A 209 -9.37 17.70 -17.51
CA ASP A 209 -10.37 18.37 -18.37
C ASP A 209 -11.31 19.32 -17.60
N GLY A 210 -10.83 19.92 -16.50
CA GLY A 210 -11.58 20.84 -15.67
C GLY A 210 -12.35 20.20 -14.51
N ASP A 211 -12.40 18.87 -14.43
CA ASP A 211 -13.07 18.13 -13.39
C ASP A 211 -12.07 17.47 -12.43
N ASP A 212 -12.39 17.51 -11.13
CA ASP A 212 -11.62 16.83 -10.09
C ASP A 212 -11.90 15.31 -10.12
N GLN A 213 -10.94 14.54 -10.58
CA GLN A 213 -11.03 13.09 -10.69
C GLN A 213 -10.35 12.38 -9.52
N THR A 214 -11.02 11.40 -8.92
CA THR A 214 -10.42 10.53 -7.89
C THR A 214 -9.45 9.55 -8.55
N VAL A 215 -8.19 9.60 -8.14
CA VAL A 215 -7.10 8.74 -8.66
C VAL A 215 -6.51 7.81 -7.60
N ALA A 216 -6.82 8.06 -6.31
CA ALA A 216 -6.51 7.11 -5.23
C ALA A 216 -7.68 7.06 -4.25
N TRP A 217 -7.93 5.88 -3.70
CA TRP A 217 -9.03 5.63 -2.76
C TRP A 217 -8.65 4.64 -1.67
N ALA A 218 -9.39 4.70 -0.57
CA ALA A 218 -9.45 3.71 0.48
C ALA A 218 -10.88 3.20 0.60
N TRP A 219 -11.07 1.91 0.85
CA TRP A 219 -12.40 1.33 0.99
C TRP A 219 -12.42 0.27 2.08
N GLU A 220 -13.33 0.43 3.04
CA GLU A 220 -13.66 -0.62 3.99
C GLU A 220 -14.77 -1.47 3.40
N ARG A 221 -14.43 -2.71 3.03
CA ARG A 221 -15.40 -3.62 2.37
C ARG A 221 -16.57 -3.98 3.31
N PRO A 222 -17.78 -4.12 2.77
CA PRO A 222 -18.96 -4.51 3.57
C PRO A 222 -18.78 -5.82 4.33
N GLU A 223 -18.11 -6.80 3.71
CA GLU A 223 -17.85 -8.11 4.30
C GLU A 223 -16.64 -8.13 5.25
N GLY A 224 -16.00 -7.00 5.45
CA GLY A 224 -14.81 -6.83 6.27
C GLY A 224 -13.52 -6.73 5.46
N GLY A 225 -12.46 -6.26 6.15
CA GLY A 225 -11.17 -5.95 5.53
C GLY A 225 -11.18 -4.65 4.74
N ARG A 226 -10.05 -4.33 4.11
CA ARG A 226 -9.80 -3.03 3.51
C ARG A 226 -9.17 -3.16 2.13
N SER A 227 -9.50 -2.23 1.24
CA SER A 227 -8.89 -2.12 -0.07
C SER A 227 -8.36 -0.72 -0.31
N PHE A 228 -7.20 -0.63 -0.93
CA PHE A 228 -6.57 0.62 -1.36
C PHE A 228 -6.26 0.55 -2.84
N GLY A 229 -6.43 1.64 -3.57
CA GLY A 229 -6.03 1.72 -4.96
C GLY A 229 -5.45 3.07 -5.33
N PHE A 230 -4.53 3.04 -6.31
CA PHE A 230 -3.92 4.22 -6.89
C PHE A 230 -3.69 4.04 -8.40
N SER A 231 -4.24 4.94 -9.21
CA SER A 231 -4.23 4.84 -10.66
C SER A 231 -2.98 5.38 -11.35
N GLY A 232 -2.13 6.15 -10.64
CA GLY A 232 -0.82 6.58 -11.13
C GLY A 232 0.21 5.44 -11.15
N LEU A 233 1.49 5.77 -11.39
CA LEU A 233 2.62 4.85 -11.52
C LEU A 233 2.74 4.20 -12.91
N HIS A 234 2.30 4.89 -13.96
CA HIS A 234 2.62 4.50 -15.33
C HIS A 234 4.12 4.58 -15.57
N PHE A 235 4.73 5.73 -15.22
CA PHE A 235 6.16 5.93 -15.33
C PHE A 235 6.88 5.48 -14.04
N HIS A 236 7.87 4.61 -14.20
CA HIS A 236 8.64 4.10 -13.06
C HIS A 236 9.42 5.22 -12.34
N ASP A 237 9.85 6.26 -13.08
CA ASP A 237 10.52 7.42 -12.53
C ASP A 237 9.70 8.14 -11.44
N ASN A 238 8.39 8.01 -11.43
CA ASN A 238 7.53 8.60 -10.41
C ASN A 238 7.75 8.00 -9.01
N TRP A 239 8.39 6.84 -8.90
CA TRP A 239 8.87 6.34 -7.62
C TRP A 239 9.95 7.22 -6.97
N LYS A 240 10.56 8.17 -7.70
CA LYS A 240 11.46 9.20 -7.16
C LYS A 240 10.73 10.20 -6.27
N LEU A 241 9.41 10.35 -6.43
CA LEU A 241 8.59 11.24 -5.61
C LEU A 241 8.30 10.62 -4.24
N THR A 242 8.66 11.35 -3.20
CA THR A 242 8.39 10.93 -1.81
C THR A 242 6.92 10.71 -1.54
N GLU A 243 6.06 11.56 -2.10
CA GLU A 243 4.61 11.51 -1.97
C GLU A 243 4.03 10.22 -2.56
N TYR A 244 4.53 9.77 -3.70
CA TYR A 244 4.12 8.51 -4.34
C TYR A 244 4.51 7.30 -3.49
N ARG A 245 5.78 7.23 -3.07
CA ARG A 245 6.24 6.16 -2.17
C ARG A 245 5.42 6.12 -0.89
N ARG A 246 5.22 7.30 -0.26
CA ARG A 246 4.47 7.40 0.99
C ARG A 246 3.02 6.97 0.82
N LEU A 247 2.34 7.45 -0.23
CA LEU A 247 0.96 7.08 -0.54
C LEU A 247 0.79 5.56 -0.69
N VAL A 248 1.63 4.94 -1.51
CA VAL A 248 1.55 3.50 -1.77
C VAL A 248 1.83 2.68 -0.51
N LEU A 249 2.92 2.99 0.21
CA LEU A 249 3.29 2.23 1.40
C LEU A 249 2.26 2.35 2.52
N GLN A 250 1.74 3.56 2.73
CA GLN A 250 0.68 3.80 3.70
C GLN A 250 -0.62 3.12 3.30
N GLY A 251 -0.94 3.10 2.00
CA GLY A 251 -2.07 2.34 1.47
C GLY A 251 -1.96 0.83 1.74
N VAL A 252 -0.78 0.25 1.49
CA VAL A 252 -0.51 -1.16 1.79
C VAL A 252 -0.65 -1.44 3.30
N LEU A 253 0.00 -0.65 4.15
CA LEU A 253 -0.07 -0.83 5.61
C LEU A 253 -1.50 -0.71 6.12
N TRP A 254 -2.23 0.31 5.67
CA TRP A 254 -3.62 0.51 6.08
C TRP A 254 -4.51 -0.66 5.67
N SER A 255 -4.32 -1.18 4.45
CA SER A 255 -5.13 -2.30 3.96
C SER A 255 -4.98 -3.55 4.81
N VAL A 256 -3.81 -3.83 5.36
CA VAL A 256 -3.54 -4.98 6.23
C VAL A 256 -3.64 -4.67 7.73
N GLY A 257 -4.12 -3.48 8.09
CA GLY A 257 -4.33 -3.09 9.49
C GLY A 257 -3.05 -2.80 10.26
N GLN A 258 -1.95 -2.48 9.58
CA GLN A 258 -0.70 -2.08 10.22
C GLN A 258 -0.71 -0.58 10.57
N PRO A 259 -0.08 -0.18 11.69
CA PRO A 259 -0.07 1.22 12.13
C PRO A 259 0.72 2.12 11.16
N ILE A 260 0.19 3.32 10.96
CA ILE A 260 0.84 4.41 10.22
C ILE A 260 1.15 5.52 11.20
N PRO A 261 2.40 6.01 11.30
CA PRO A 261 2.73 7.15 12.16
C PRO A 261 1.92 8.40 11.79
N PRO A 262 1.51 9.24 12.76
CA PRO A 262 0.71 10.44 12.49
C PRO A 262 1.33 11.41 11.47
N GLY A 263 2.66 11.53 11.43
CA GLY A 263 3.41 12.34 10.45
C GLY A 263 3.69 11.65 9.12
N GLY A 264 3.17 10.43 8.94
CA GLY A 264 3.47 9.59 7.78
C GLY A 264 4.79 8.82 7.89
N LEU A 265 5.01 7.92 6.93
CA LEU A 265 6.19 7.08 6.88
C LEU A 265 7.43 7.84 6.41
N ALA A 266 8.59 7.56 7.00
CA ALA A 266 9.87 7.77 6.34
C ALA A 266 9.98 6.76 5.17
N VAL A 267 10.31 7.26 3.99
CA VAL A 267 10.32 6.48 2.75
C VAL A 267 11.60 6.73 1.94
N ASP A 268 12.68 7.06 2.65
CA ASP A 268 13.99 7.27 2.04
C ASP A 268 14.52 5.97 1.46
N VAL A 269 15.14 6.09 0.31
CA VAL A 269 15.68 4.97 -0.46
C VAL A 269 16.85 5.46 -1.30
N ALA A 270 17.84 4.61 -1.52
CA ALA A 270 18.97 4.95 -2.38
C ALA A 270 18.54 5.05 -3.85
N ASP A 271 19.14 5.97 -4.60
CA ASP A 271 18.81 6.17 -6.02
C ASP A 271 18.97 4.89 -6.84
N ALA A 272 19.96 4.05 -6.50
CA ALA A 272 20.15 2.78 -7.17
C ALA A 272 18.96 1.81 -7.03
N ASP A 273 18.19 1.92 -5.95
CA ASP A 273 17.00 1.07 -5.71
C ASP A 273 15.76 1.56 -6.48
N LEU A 274 15.81 2.79 -6.98
CA LEU A 274 14.76 3.39 -7.82
C LEU A 274 14.89 3.01 -9.30
N LEU A 275 15.98 2.35 -9.68
CA LEU A 275 16.19 1.97 -11.08
C LEU A 275 15.49 0.63 -11.37
N PRO A 276 14.77 0.51 -12.49
CA PRO A 276 14.29 -0.78 -12.95
C PRO A 276 15.48 -1.68 -13.35
N ALA A 277 15.27 -3.00 -13.25
CA ALA A 277 16.28 -3.92 -13.81
C ALA A 277 16.42 -3.69 -15.32
N PRO A 278 17.64 -3.78 -15.87
CA PRO A 278 17.83 -3.71 -17.32
C PRO A 278 16.93 -4.73 -18.02
N ARG A 279 16.21 -4.27 -19.05
CA ARG A 279 15.47 -5.19 -19.93
C ARG A 279 16.46 -5.91 -20.83
N PRO A 280 16.35 -7.22 -21.04
CA PRO A 280 17.10 -7.85 -22.10
C PRO A 280 16.73 -7.13 -23.40
N ASP A 281 17.76 -6.71 -24.15
CA ASP A 281 17.58 -6.02 -25.43
C ASP A 281 16.55 -6.77 -26.27
N SER A 282 15.47 -6.08 -26.62
CA SER A 282 14.52 -6.56 -27.61
C SER A 282 15.25 -6.59 -28.95
N LYS A 283 15.73 -7.77 -29.32
CA LYS A 283 16.26 -8.03 -30.67
C LYS A 283 15.15 -8.01 -31.69
#